data_5a4ce975791faba3d163e67f5626fd65
#
_entry.id   5a4ce975791faba3d163e67f5626fd65
#
_cell.length_a   1.000
_cell.length_b   1.000
_cell.length_c   1.000
_cell.angle_alpha   90.00
_cell.angle_beta   90.00
_cell.angle_gamma   90.00
#
_symmetry.space_group_name_H-M   'P 1'
#
loop_
_entity.id
_entity.type
_entity.pdbx_description
1 polymer ?
#
loop_
_entity_poly.entity_id
_entity_poly.type
_entity_poly.pdbx_seq_one_letter_code
_entity_poly.pdbx_strand_id
1 'polypeptide(L)'
;MMKNKKNYFIKWAFCLLLAGLLSFCLSDSFTGSSEVQAATSNSANKRFTGWKTSGGKKYYYKNGKRLTDLHKIGKYYYCFDSNGVMMTGWNRIHNRFRYFGKQTGRMRISQTVNGRKINSKGVWTPVVVLDPGHSAVVASGYEPLGPESSELKEKDTSGTEGVATHVEEYKLTLDIGLQLRTLLQKRGFKVVMTRTNSNVALSCIDRANVANKAKADAYIRLHANGSDSPY
;
A
#
# COMPACT_ATOMS: atom_id res chain seq x y z
N MET A 1 -6.34 -13.41 43.61
CA MET A 1 -6.50 -11.99 43.30
C MET A 1 -6.57 -11.87 41.77
N MET A 2 -7.80 -11.85 41.25
CA MET A 2 -8.12 -11.87 39.83
C MET A 2 -7.98 -10.47 39.23
N LYS A 3 -7.22 -10.29 38.11
CA LYS A 3 -7.21 -9.06 37.34
C LYS A 3 -7.73 -9.30 35.91
N ASN A 4 -8.80 -8.62 35.63
CA ASN A 4 -9.59 -8.49 34.43
C ASN A 4 -8.83 -8.46 33.09
N LYS A 5 -9.24 -9.36 32.18
CA LYS A 5 -8.98 -9.22 30.73
C LYS A 5 -10.08 -8.36 30.11
N LYS A 6 -9.73 -7.23 29.54
CA LYS A 6 -10.64 -6.41 28.73
C LYS A 6 -10.67 -6.96 27.29
N ASN A 7 -11.82 -7.48 26.89
CA ASN A 7 -12.13 -7.88 25.53
C ASN A 7 -12.45 -6.63 24.71
N TYR A 8 -11.71 -6.40 23.62
CA TYR A 8 -12.09 -5.43 22.60
C TYR A 8 -12.88 -6.10 21.50
N PHE A 9 -14.20 -5.96 21.54
CA PHE A 9 -15.09 -6.32 20.44
C PHE A 9 -15.12 -5.17 19.43
N ILE A 10 -14.70 -5.44 18.20
CA ILE A 10 -14.91 -4.53 17.05
C ILE A 10 -16.30 -4.82 16.51
N LYS A 11 -17.23 -3.90 16.73
CA LYS A 11 -18.57 -3.91 16.14
C LYS A 11 -18.53 -3.36 14.72
N TRP A 12 -18.85 -4.19 13.74
CA TRP A 12 -19.24 -3.75 12.40
C TRP A 12 -20.72 -3.36 12.43
N ALA A 13 -21.01 -2.10 12.18
CA ALA A 13 -22.39 -1.64 11.98
C ALA A 13 -22.66 -1.53 10.47
N PHE A 14 -23.47 -2.47 9.96
CA PHE A 14 -24.16 -2.34 8.68
C PHE A 14 -25.40 -1.46 8.91
N CYS A 15 -25.51 -0.34 8.21
CA CYS A 15 -26.77 0.42 8.12
C CYS A 15 -27.26 0.37 6.67
N LEU A 16 -28.22 -0.53 6.45
CA LEU A 16 -29.16 -0.48 5.33
C LEU A 16 -30.34 0.39 5.75
N LEU A 17 -30.67 1.42 4.98
CA LEU A 17 -31.97 2.12 5.06
C LEU A 17 -32.51 2.35 3.67
N LEU A 18 -33.44 1.47 3.30
CA LEU A 18 -34.48 1.72 2.29
C LEU A 18 -35.61 2.51 2.98
N ALA A 19 -36.06 3.59 2.36
CA ALA A 19 -37.45 4.00 2.45
C ALA A 19 -37.79 4.95 1.28
N GLY A 20 -38.59 4.46 0.40
CA GLY A 20 -39.33 5.28 -0.56
C GLY A 20 -40.55 5.89 0.11
N LEU A 21 -40.99 7.01 -0.39
CA LEU A 21 -42.41 7.41 -0.33
C LEU A 21 -42.68 8.44 -1.44
N LEU A 22 -43.56 8.02 -2.32
CA LEU A 22 -44.29 8.89 -3.23
C LEU A 22 -45.15 9.87 -2.42
N SER A 23 -45.22 11.11 -2.87
CA SER A 23 -46.39 11.95 -2.59
C SER A 23 -46.76 12.77 -3.81
N PHE A 24 -47.93 12.49 -4.25
CA PHE A 24 -48.72 13.21 -5.28
C PHE A 24 -49.28 14.49 -4.64
N CYS A 25 -49.23 15.60 -5.31
CA CYS A 25 -50.20 16.68 -5.10
C CYS A 25 -50.40 17.50 -6.37
N LEU A 26 -51.69 17.76 -6.57
CA LEU A 26 -52.41 18.28 -7.71
C LEU A 26 -52.11 19.75 -8.01
N SER A 27 -52.28 19.99 -9.30
CA SER A 27 -52.71 21.19 -10.05
C SER A 27 -53.24 22.41 -9.28
N ASP A 28 -52.73 23.58 -9.69
CA ASP A 28 -53.57 24.76 -9.88
C ASP A 28 -53.10 25.55 -11.09
N SER A 29 -54.05 25.75 -11.99
CA SER A 29 -53.92 26.52 -13.22
C SER A 29 -53.95 28.00 -12.91
N PHE A 30 -52.91 28.75 -13.30
CA PHE A 30 -53.00 30.20 -13.39
C PHE A 30 -52.63 30.68 -14.79
N THR A 31 -53.63 31.10 -15.56
CA THR A 31 -53.50 31.75 -16.84
C THR A 31 -53.07 33.19 -16.64
N GLY A 32 -51.90 33.53 -17.13
CA GLY A 32 -51.41 34.90 -17.19
C GLY A 32 -50.42 35.02 -18.36
N SER A 33 -50.94 35.41 -19.50
CA SER A 33 -50.16 35.74 -20.70
C SER A 33 -49.34 37.00 -20.46
N SER A 34 -48.03 36.85 -20.39
CA SER A 34 -47.09 37.95 -20.60
C SER A 34 -46.01 37.42 -21.54
N GLU A 35 -46.06 37.87 -22.77
CA GLU A 35 -44.96 37.70 -23.72
C GLU A 35 -43.75 38.43 -23.20
N VAL A 36 -42.85 37.65 -22.59
CA VAL A 36 -41.46 38.07 -22.37
C VAL A 36 -40.66 37.59 -23.56
N GLN A 37 -40.26 38.51 -24.41
CA GLN A 37 -39.30 38.29 -25.48
C GLN A 37 -38.07 37.58 -24.87
N ALA A 38 -37.90 36.32 -25.23
CA ALA A 38 -36.69 35.57 -24.93
C ALA A 38 -35.52 36.20 -25.72
N ALA A 39 -34.79 37.08 -25.08
CA ALA A 39 -33.47 37.45 -25.54
C ALA A 39 -32.64 36.16 -25.58
N THR A 40 -32.43 35.63 -26.78
CA THR A 40 -31.50 34.51 -27.02
C THR A 40 -30.10 34.98 -26.68
N SER A 41 -29.72 34.89 -25.40
CA SER A 41 -28.33 34.94 -25.00
C SER A 41 -27.70 33.60 -25.40
N ASN A 42 -27.16 33.54 -26.61
CA ASN A 42 -26.18 32.52 -27.01
C ASN A 42 -24.87 32.72 -26.22
N SER A 43 -24.97 32.71 -24.94
CA SER A 43 -23.85 32.46 -24.02
C SER A 43 -23.63 30.94 -23.99
N ALA A 44 -22.83 30.45 -24.95
CA ALA A 44 -22.27 29.09 -24.86
C ALA A 44 -21.75 28.95 -23.46
N ASN A 45 -22.38 28.12 -22.61
CA ASN A 45 -22.03 27.85 -21.21
C ASN A 45 -20.61 27.29 -21.20
N LYS A 46 -19.59 28.17 -21.21
CA LYS A 46 -18.17 27.80 -21.14
C LYS A 46 -17.95 27.15 -19.79
N ARG A 47 -18.04 25.81 -19.77
CA ARG A 47 -17.87 25.02 -18.54
C ARG A 47 -16.53 25.33 -17.93
N PHE A 48 -16.52 25.68 -16.66
CA PHE A 48 -15.31 26.09 -15.92
C PHE A 48 -14.19 25.05 -16.03
N THR A 49 -12.97 25.51 -16.35
CA THR A 49 -11.75 24.75 -16.30
C THR A 49 -10.72 25.51 -15.46
N GLY A 50 -10.22 24.91 -14.39
CA GLY A 50 -9.27 25.56 -13.50
C GLY A 50 -9.28 25.01 -12.07
N TRP A 51 -8.46 25.61 -11.23
CA TRP A 51 -8.36 25.28 -9.82
C TRP A 51 -9.50 25.93 -9.03
N LYS A 52 -10.02 25.17 -8.03
CA LYS A 52 -10.99 25.66 -7.05
C LYS A 52 -10.62 25.14 -5.67
N THR A 53 -10.74 26.01 -4.65
CA THR A 53 -10.61 25.62 -3.24
C THR A 53 -11.99 25.72 -2.58
N SER A 54 -12.37 24.69 -1.84
CA SER A 54 -13.63 24.64 -1.09
C SER A 54 -13.45 23.80 0.16
N GLY A 55 -13.83 24.29 1.34
CA GLY A 55 -13.66 23.62 2.60
C GLY A 55 -12.18 23.23 2.89
N GLY A 56 -11.23 24.09 2.57
CA GLY A 56 -9.78 23.84 2.74
C GLY A 56 -9.20 22.80 1.76
N LYS A 57 -10.00 22.19 0.89
CA LYS A 57 -9.60 21.18 -0.10
C LYS A 57 -9.44 21.82 -1.46
N LYS A 58 -8.42 21.36 -2.23
CA LYS A 58 -8.16 21.84 -3.60
C LYS A 58 -8.67 20.83 -4.62
N TYR A 59 -9.29 21.33 -5.67
CA TYR A 59 -9.86 20.58 -6.79
C TYR A 59 -9.40 21.19 -8.11
N TYR A 60 -9.32 20.38 -9.16
CA TYR A 60 -9.19 20.90 -10.52
C TYR A 60 -10.38 20.46 -11.36
N TYR A 61 -10.98 21.41 -12.05
CA TYR A 61 -12.09 21.16 -12.95
C TYR A 61 -11.62 21.21 -14.40
N LYS A 62 -12.12 20.32 -15.22
CA LYS A 62 -11.98 20.36 -16.68
C LYS A 62 -13.38 20.26 -17.28
N ASN A 63 -13.76 21.29 -18.01
CA ASN A 63 -15.10 21.38 -18.59
C ASN A 63 -16.25 21.15 -17.59
N GLY A 64 -16.15 21.79 -16.42
CA GLY A 64 -17.14 21.70 -15.34
C GLY A 64 -17.11 20.42 -14.50
N LYS A 65 -16.27 19.44 -14.82
CA LYS A 65 -16.14 18.19 -14.07
C LYS A 65 -14.85 18.19 -13.23
N ARG A 66 -14.90 17.70 -11.99
CA ARG A 66 -13.71 17.48 -11.16
C ARG A 66 -12.85 16.40 -11.78
N LEU A 67 -11.53 16.63 -11.82
CA LEU A 67 -10.59 15.56 -12.12
C LEU A 67 -10.45 14.61 -10.93
N THR A 68 -10.29 13.33 -11.22
CA THR A 68 -9.91 12.26 -10.29
C THR A 68 -8.69 11.54 -10.86
N ASP A 69 -7.87 10.89 -10.01
CA ASP A 69 -6.66 10.18 -10.44
C ASP A 69 -5.51 11.10 -10.89
N LEU A 70 -4.54 10.57 -11.63
CA LEU A 70 -3.28 11.22 -12.00
C LEU A 70 -3.44 12.03 -13.30
N HIS A 71 -3.22 13.34 -13.24
CA HIS A 71 -3.32 14.23 -14.39
C HIS A 71 -2.11 15.16 -14.52
N LYS A 72 -1.75 15.46 -15.78
CA LYS A 72 -0.82 16.54 -16.11
C LYS A 72 -1.61 17.83 -16.28
N ILE A 73 -1.27 18.85 -15.49
CA ILE A 73 -1.88 20.19 -15.54
C ILE A 73 -0.73 21.17 -15.73
N GLY A 74 -0.70 21.82 -16.88
CA GLY A 74 0.47 22.59 -17.32
C GLY A 74 1.71 21.69 -17.42
N LYS A 75 2.80 22.08 -16.77
CA LYS A 75 4.07 21.33 -16.77
C LYS A 75 4.21 20.31 -15.62
N TYR A 76 3.22 20.22 -14.72
CA TYR A 76 3.30 19.37 -13.52
C TYR A 76 2.23 18.27 -13.52
N TYR A 77 2.52 17.16 -12.82
CA TYR A 77 1.56 16.12 -12.53
C TYR A 77 0.95 16.33 -11.13
N TYR A 78 -0.35 16.07 -11.02
CA TYR A 78 -1.14 16.11 -9.79
C TYR A 78 -1.99 14.85 -9.72
N CYS A 79 -2.35 14.44 -8.50
CA CYS A 79 -3.29 13.35 -8.30
C CYS A 79 -4.47 13.81 -7.46
N PHE A 80 -5.63 13.26 -7.77
CA PHE A 80 -6.88 13.55 -7.07
C PHE A 80 -7.52 12.24 -6.64
N ASP A 81 -8.12 12.23 -5.46
CA ASP A 81 -8.87 11.07 -4.98
C ASP A 81 -10.20 10.88 -5.75
N SER A 82 -10.98 9.85 -5.37
CA SER A 82 -12.28 9.55 -5.99
C SER A 82 -13.31 10.69 -5.85
N ASN A 83 -13.13 11.59 -4.88
CA ASN A 83 -13.98 12.77 -4.67
C ASN A 83 -13.42 14.01 -5.40
N GLY A 84 -12.30 13.87 -6.10
CA GLY A 84 -11.61 14.94 -6.81
C GLY A 84 -10.74 15.83 -5.92
N VAL A 85 -10.47 15.45 -4.67
CA VAL A 85 -9.60 16.21 -3.77
C VAL A 85 -8.15 15.99 -4.14
N MET A 86 -7.38 17.08 -4.29
CA MET A 86 -5.94 17.02 -4.59
C MET A 86 -5.18 16.29 -3.49
N MET A 87 -4.48 15.24 -3.86
CA MET A 87 -3.67 14.41 -2.97
C MET A 87 -2.29 15.03 -2.73
N THR A 88 -1.73 14.81 -1.53
CA THR A 88 -0.38 15.26 -1.14
C THR A 88 0.36 14.15 -0.39
N GLY A 89 1.68 14.29 -0.22
CA GLY A 89 2.50 13.30 0.47
C GLY A 89 2.76 12.04 -0.38
N TRP A 90 3.11 10.94 0.30
CA TRP A 90 3.31 9.64 -0.31
C TRP A 90 1.98 8.96 -0.61
N ASN A 91 1.78 8.55 -1.85
CA ASN A 91 0.59 7.82 -2.29
C ASN A 91 0.99 6.68 -3.23
N ARG A 92 0.21 5.59 -3.20
CA ARG A 92 0.35 4.48 -4.15
C ARG A 92 -0.71 4.65 -5.25
N ILE A 93 -0.25 5.06 -6.43
CA ILE A 93 -1.09 5.31 -7.61
C ILE A 93 -0.73 4.30 -8.69
N HIS A 94 -1.71 3.54 -9.17
CA HIS A 94 -1.53 2.47 -10.18
C HIS A 94 -0.39 1.51 -9.80
N ASN A 95 -0.38 1.06 -8.54
CA ASN A 95 0.66 0.19 -7.96
C ASN A 95 2.09 0.78 -7.99
N ARG A 96 2.23 2.11 -8.04
CA ARG A 96 3.51 2.83 -7.98
C ARG A 96 3.50 3.83 -6.83
N PHE A 97 4.57 3.88 -6.06
CA PHE A 97 4.73 4.86 -4.99
C PHE A 97 5.20 6.18 -5.57
N ARG A 98 4.43 7.24 -5.33
CA ARG A 98 4.68 8.61 -5.81
C ARG A 98 4.56 9.60 -4.67
N TYR A 99 5.31 10.68 -4.76
CA TYR A 99 5.24 11.76 -3.77
C TYR A 99 4.71 13.03 -4.40
N PHE A 100 3.72 13.61 -3.76
CA PHE A 100 3.13 14.90 -4.12
C PHE A 100 3.46 15.93 -3.05
N GLY A 101 4.00 17.08 -3.45
CA GLY A 101 4.44 18.12 -2.53
C GLY A 101 3.32 18.56 -1.59
N LYS A 102 3.58 18.58 -0.26
CA LYS A 102 2.54 18.86 0.75
C LYS A 102 1.80 20.19 0.52
N GLN A 103 2.51 21.22 0.10
CA GLN A 103 1.92 22.56 -0.12
C GLN A 103 1.38 22.74 -1.54
N THR A 104 2.03 22.12 -2.54
CA THR A 104 1.78 22.40 -3.96
C THR A 104 0.95 21.34 -4.66
N GLY A 105 0.90 20.11 -4.13
CA GLY A 105 0.33 18.93 -4.79
C GLY A 105 1.11 18.45 -6.02
N ARG A 106 2.21 19.10 -6.39
CA ARG A 106 3.02 18.73 -7.56
C ARG A 106 3.77 17.43 -7.34
N MET A 107 3.66 16.48 -8.27
CA MET A 107 4.43 15.25 -8.22
C MET A 107 5.93 15.56 -8.27
N ARG A 108 6.70 14.92 -7.41
CA ARG A 108 8.16 14.99 -7.39
C ARG A 108 8.75 13.98 -8.37
N ILE A 109 9.79 14.40 -9.10
CA ILE A 109 10.50 13.57 -10.08
C ILE A 109 12.00 13.83 -9.95
N SER A 110 12.84 12.81 -10.21
CA SER A 110 14.30 12.91 -10.22
C SER A 110 14.88 13.56 -8.96
N GLN A 111 14.35 13.24 -7.77
CA GLN A 111 14.84 13.80 -6.51
C GLN A 111 14.67 12.83 -5.35
N THR A 112 15.31 13.13 -4.22
CA THR A 112 15.18 12.36 -2.98
C THR A 112 14.23 13.06 -2.03
N VAL A 113 13.29 12.31 -1.43
CA VAL A 113 12.35 12.78 -0.42
C VAL A 113 12.42 11.84 0.77
N ASN A 114 12.83 12.33 1.94
CA ASN A 114 13.00 11.56 3.17
C ASN A 114 13.82 10.27 2.94
N GLY A 115 14.99 10.38 2.30
CA GLY A 115 15.89 9.28 1.99
C GLY A 115 15.46 8.40 0.79
N ARG A 116 14.24 8.56 0.27
CA ARG A 116 13.68 7.75 -0.82
C ARG A 116 13.94 8.40 -2.18
N LYS A 117 14.72 7.71 -3.02
CA LYS A 117 15.08 8.21 -4.36
C LYS A 117 13.94 7.99 -5.36
N ILE A 118 13.38 9.08 -5.85
CA ILE A 118 12.32 9.10 -6.87
C ILE A 118 13.00 9.23 -8.25
N ASN A 119 12.62 8.36 -9.18
CA ASN A 119 13.17 8.35 -10.55
C ASN A 119 12.54 9.44 -11.45
N SER A 120 12.98 9.50 -12.72
CA SER A 120 12.48 10.46 -13.71
C SER A 120 11.00 10.27 -14.08
N LYS A 121 10.41 9.11 -13.77
CA LYS A 121 8.96 8.83 -13.94
C LYS A 121 8.15 9.18 -12.69
N GLY A 122 8.76 9.80 -11.67
CA GLY A 122 8.11 10.15 -10.41
C GLY A 122 7.78 8.95 -9.52
N VAL A 123 8.53 7.85 -9.64
CA VAL A 123 8.29 6.61 -8.90
C VAL A 123 9.43 6.34 -7.93
N TRP A 124 9.10 6.01 -6.70
CA TRP A 124 9.95 5.31 -5.77
C TRP A 124 9.56 3.84 -5.75
N THR A 125 10.54 2.93 -5.81
CA THR A 125 10.34 1.49 -5.75
C THR A 125 10.96 0.98 -4.46
N PRO A 126 10.16 0.69 -3.41
CA PRO A 126 10.70 0.12 -2.17
C PRO A 126 11.30 -1.25 -2.41
N VAL A 127 12.38 -1.56 -1.69
CA VAL A 127 13.06 -2.86 -1.71
C VAL A 127 12.65 -3.65 -0.48
N VAL A 128 12.05 -4.82 -0.69
CA VAL A 128 11.71 -5.78 0.39
C VAL A 128 12.57 -7.00 0.21
N VAL A 129 13.25 -7.42 1.27
CA VAL A 129 13.92 -8.72 1.33
C VAL A 129 13.01 -9.70 2.06
N LEU A 130 12.76 -10.84 1.41
CA LEU A 130 12.07 -11.98 2.01
C LEU A 130 13.11 -13.04 2.36
N ASP A 131 13.05 -13.49 3.59
CA ASP A 131 13.92 -14.51 4.14
C ASP A 131 13.10 -15.74 4.58
N PRO A 132 12.86 -16.70 3.67
CA PRO A 132 12.30 -17.99 4.06
C PRO A 132 13.28 -18.70 5.01
N GLY A 133 12.86 -18.90 6.27
CA GLY A 133 13.69 -19.54 7.31
C GLY A 133 14.12 -20.95 6.93
N HIS A 134 15.25 -21.37 7.48
CA HIS A 134 15.86 -22.67 7.29
C HIS A 134 16.17 -23.07 5.83
N SER A 135 16.68 -24.26 5.63
CA SER A 135 16.93 -24.90 4.33
C SER A 135 17.10 -26.40 4.52
N ALA A 136 17.01 -27.19 3.44
CA ALA A 136 17.33 -28.62 3.50
C ALA A 136 18.82 -28.87 3.78
N VAL A 137 19.67 -27.90 3.45
CA VAL A 137 21.11 -27.93 3.74
C VAL A 137 21.39 -26.92 4.85
N VAL A 138 21.73 -27.42 6.04
CA VAL A 138 22.02 -26.59 7.21
C VAL A 138 23.45 -26.05 7.13
N ALA A 139 23.61 -24.74 7.36
CA ALA A 139 24.94 -24.15 7.49
C ALA A 139 25.58 -24.57 8.83
N SER A 140 26.64 -25.37 8.78
CA SER A 140 27.31 -25.89 9.96
C SER A 140 28.23 -24.88 10.65
N GLY A 141 28.47 -25.09 11.95
CA GLY A 141 29.36 -24.27 12.77
C GLY A 141 28.64 -23.12 13.48
N TYR A 142 29.43 -22.25 14.08
CA TYR A 142 28.94 -21.16 14.94
C TYR A 142 29.23 -19.80 14.32
N GLU A 143 28.45 -18.81 14.72
CA GLU A 143 28.63 -17.41 14.37
C GLU A 143 28.25 -16.52 15.56
N PRO A 144 28.71 -15.25 15.63
CA PRO A 144 28.30 -14.34 16.68
C PRO A 144 26.78 -14.15 16.74
N LEU A 145 26.24 -14.08 17.95
CA LEU A 145 24.81 -13.84 18.19
C LEU A 145 24.33 -12.51 17.56
N GLY A 146 25.20 -11.51 17.51
CA GLY A 146 24.96 -10.20 16.92
C GLY A 146 26.26 -9.43 16.66
N PRO A 147 26.19 -8.21 16.10
CA PRO A 147 27.36 -7.37 15.92
C PRO A 147 28.11 -7.17 17.24
N GLU A 148 29.43 -7.37 17.20
CA GLU A 148 30.33 -7.20 18.35
C GLU A 148 30.08 -8.16 19.54
N SER A 149 29.19 -9.15 19.39
CA SER A 149 28.93 -10.16 20.43
C SER A 149 30.06 -11.20 20.46
N SER A 150 30.55 -11.48 21.67
CA SER A 150 31.46 -12.65 21.95
C SER A 150 30.68 -13.96 22.14
N GLU A 151 29.38 -13.88 22.36
CA GLU A 151 28.48 -15.01 22.44
C GLU A 151 28.23 -15.62 21.07
N LEU A 152 28.35 -16.93 20.95
CA LEU A 152 28.19 -17.69 19.73
C LEU A 152 26.88 -18.46 19.75
N LYS A 153 26.24 -18.55 18.57
CA LYS A 153 25.08 -19.40 18.28
C LYS A 153 25.37 -20.27 17.05
N GLU A 154 24.60 -21.33 16.88
CA GLU A 154 24.61 -22.06 15.60
C GLU A 154 24.25 -21.15 14.40
N LYS A 155 24.94 -21.38 13.28
CA LYS A 155 24.70 -20.62 12.05
C LYS A 155 23.29 -20.80 11.52
N ASP A 156 22.78 -22.01 11.53
CA ASP A 156 21.42 -22.38 11.10
C ASP A 156 21.01 -23.69 11.80
N THR A 157 19.72 -24.02 11.74
CA THR A 157 19.12 -25.28 12.18
C THR A 157 18.20 -25.84 11.11
N SER A 158 17.81 -27.10 11.21
CA SER A 158 16.87 -27.74 10.26
C SER A 158 15.46 -27.12 10.27
N GLY A 159 15.12 -26.43 11.37
CA GLY A 159 13.75 -25.96 11.61
C GLY A 159 12.86 -27.06 12.20
N THR A 160 11.57 -26.79 12.25
CA THR A 160 10.55 -27.69 12.78
C THR A 160 9.86 -28.48 11.66
N GLU A 161 8.98 -29.41 12.05
CA GLU A 161 8.12 -30.17 11.14
C GLU A 161 6.69 -30.18 11.68
N GLY A 162 5.70 -30.10 10.81
CA GLY A 162 4.30 -30.18 11.19
C GLY A 162 3.94 -31.56 11.69
N VAL A 163 3.48 -31.69 12.93
CA VAL A 163 3.19 -32.97 13.60
C VAL A 163 2.20 -33.83 12.83
N ALA A 164 1.15 -33.23 12.24
CA ALA A 164 0.13 -33.94 11.49
C ALA A 164 0.39 -33.99 9.98
N THR A 165 1.10 -33.02 9.45
CA THR A 165 1.29 -32.86 8.00
C THR A 165 2.64 -33.39 7.51
N HIS A 166 3.60 -33.57 8.38
CA HIS A 166 4.99 -33.94 8.10
C HIS A 166 5.63 -33.01 7.05
N VAL A 167 5.19 -31.74 7.02
CA VAL A 167 5.78 -30.71 6.16
C VAL A 167 6.86 -30.00 6.95
N GLU A 168 8.09 -30.10 6.48
CA GLU A 168 9.23 -29.43 7.09
C GLU A 168 9.11 -27.89 6.92
N GLU A 169 9.48 -27.15 7.95
CA GLU A 169 9.39 -25.70 8.01
C GLU A 169 10.05 -25.02 6.81
N TYR A 170 11.22 -25.49 6.38
CA TYR A 170 11.92 -24.87 5.25
C TYR A 170 11.13 -24.97 3.91
N LYS A 171 10.29 -26.00 3.73
CA LYS A 171 9.41 -26.14 2.56
C LYS A 171 8.26 -25.15 2.64
N LEU A 172 7.60 -25.09 3.80
CA LEU A 172 6.48 -24.20 4.06
C LEU A 172 6.88 -22.73 3.90
N THR A 173 7.98 -22.32 4.55
CA THR A 173 8.46 -20.94 4.50
C THR A 173 8.90 -20.52 3.11
N LEU A 174 9.47 -21.44 2.31
CA LEU A 174 9.83 -21.17 0.91
C LEU A 174 8.58 -20.95 0.06
N ASP A 175 7.57 -21.83 0.18
CA ASP A 175 6.33 -21.72 -0.58
C ASP A 175 5.61 -20.39 -0.29
N ILE A 176 5.43 -20.07 0.99
CA ILE A 176 4.86 -18.77 1.42
C ILE A 176 5.70 -17.60 0.88
N GLY A 177 7.03 -17.69 0.97
CA GLY A 177 7.94 -16.66 0.48
C GLY A 177 7.81 -16.40 -1.03
N LEU A 178 7.68 -17.45 -1.84
CA LEU A 178 7.51 -17.36 -3.29
C LEU A 178 6.15 -16.75 -3.68
N GLN A 179 5.09 -17.11 -2.97
CA GLN A 179 3.76 -16.52 -3.15
C GLN A 179 3.78 -15.04 -2.76
N LEU A 180 4.34 -14.72 -1.59
CA LEU A 180 4.46 -13.33 -1.10
C LEU A 180 5.31 -12.46 -2.04
N ARG A 181 6.42 -12.99 -2.60
CA ARG A 181 7.20 -12.31 -3.64
C ARG A 181 6.32 -11.87 -4.80
N THR A 182 5.51 -12.79 -5.33
CA THR A 182 4.62 -12.53 -6.46
C THR A 182 3.60 -11.43 -6.14
N LEU A 183 3.00 -11.48 -4.95
CA LEU A 183 2.02 -10.49 -4.49
C LEU A 183 2.65 -9.10 -4.30
N LEU A 184 3.83 -9.02 -3.71
CA LEU A 184 4.55 -7.76 -3.50
C LEU A 184 5.00 -7.14 -4.82
N GLN A 185 5.52 -7.94 -5.76
CA GLN A 185 5.92 -7.46 -7.09
C GLN A 185 4.73 -6.89 -7.86
N LYS A 186 3.56 -7.55 -7.84
CA LYS A 186 2.32 -7.03 -8.41
C LYS A 186 1.91 -5.69 -7.77
N ARG A 187 2.28 -5.45 -6.51
CA ARG A 187 2.01 -4.20 -5.78
C ARG A 187 3.09 -3.13 -5.96
N GLY A 188 4.09 -3.35 -6.80
CA GLY A 188 5.09 -2.34 -7.16
C GLY A 188 6.33 -2.30 -6.27
N PHE A 189 6.57 -3.33 -5.46
CA PHE A 189 7.80 -3.51 -4.70
C PHE A 189 8.88 -4.20 -5.54
N LYS A 190 10.14 -3.87 -5.30
CA LYS A 190 11.28 -4.71 -5.69
C LYS A 190 11.47 -5.74 -4.58
N VAL A 191 11.43 -7.03 -4.94
CA VAL A 191 11.62 -8.11 -3.97
C VAL A 191 12.93 -8.81 -4.24
N VAL A 192 13.73 -9.00 -3.20
CA VAL A 192 14.93 -9.85 -3.16
C VAL A 192 14.64 -10.97 -2.18
N MET A 193 15.07 -12.18 -2.49
CA MET A 193 14.92 -13.32 -1.59
C MET A 193 16.29 -13.80 -1.14
N THR A 194 16.40 -14.25 0.11
CA THR A 194 17.65 -14.86 0.62
C THR A 194 17.89 -16.20 -0.05
N ARG A 195 16.82 -16.95 -0.34
CA ARG A 195 16.85 -18.20 -1.12
C ARG A 195 15.58 -18.35 -1.96
N THR A 196 15.70 -19.09 -3.07
CA THR A 196 14.58 -19.42 -3.97
C THR A 196 14.46 -20.93 -4.21
N ASN A 197 15.27 -21.73 -3.53
CA ASN A 197 15.22 -23.18 -3.47
C ASN A 197 15.62 -23.66 -2.08
N SER A 198 15.60 -24.98 -1.84
CA SER A 198 15.89 -25.56 -0.53
C SER A 198 17.35 -26.04 -0.36
N ASN A 199 18.17 -26.02 -1.40
CA ASN A 199 19.53 -26.57 -1.39
C ASN A 199 20.60 -25.47 -1.24
N VAL A 200 20.40 -24.57 -0.26
CA VAL A 200 21.30 -23.43 -0.04
C VAL A 200 21.60 -23.34 1.44
N ALA A 201 22.85 -23.56 1.83
CA ALA A 201 23.33 -23.35 3.20
C ALA A 201 23.55 -21.85 3.44
N LEU A 202 22.75 -21.23 4.29
CA LEU A 202 22.83 -19.82 4.65
C LEU A 202 22.84 -19.65 6.15
N SER A 203 23.88 -19.01 6.67
CA SER A 203 23.90 -18.55 8.06
C SER A 203 22.94 -17.37 8.29
N CYS A 204 22.65 -17.02 9.55
CA CYS A 204 21.88 -15.82 9.85
C CYS A 204 22.60 -14.55 9.40
N ILE A 205 23.94 -14.52 9.47
CA ILE A 205 24.75 -13.39 8.95
C ILE A 205 24.62 -13.29 7.42
N ASP A 206 24.68 -14.42 6.69
CA ASP A 206 24.50 -14.41 5.23
C ASP A 206 23.14 -13.83 4.84
N ARG A 207 22.08 -14.24 5.52
CA ARG A 207 20.71 -13.75 5.33
C ARG A 207 20.61 -12.24 5.58
N ALA A 208 21.20 -11.76 6.68
CA ALA A 208 21.26 -10.33 7.00
C ALA A 208 22.06 -9.54 5.94
N ASN A 209 23.16 -10.09 5.45
CA ASN A 209 24.01 -9.48 4.44
C ASN A 209 23.27 -9.31 3.10
N VAL A 210 22.36 -10.22 2.72
CA VAL A 210 21.48 -10.03 1.55
C VAL A 210 20.64 -8.77 1.70
N ALA A 211 20.06 -8.54 2.88
CA ALA A 211 19.25 -7.35 3.15
C ALA A 211 20.10 -6.08 3.14
N ASN A 212 21.25 -6.07 3.78
CA ASN A 212 22.17 -4.95 3.82
C ASN A 212 22.68 -4.58 2.41
N LYS A 213 23.12 -5.57 1.62
CA LYS A 213 23.58 -5.38 0.23
C LYS A 213 22.46 -4.86 -0.66
N ALA A 214 21.23 -5.32 -0.47
CA ALA A 214 20.07 -4.86 -1.20
C ALA A 214 19.63 -3.44 -0.80
N LYS A 215 20.16 -2.89 0.30
CA LYS A 215 19.70 -1.65 0.94
C LYS A 215 18.20 -1.69 1.14
N ALA A 216 17.71 -2.75 1.79
CA ALA A 216 16.31 -3.06 1.94
C ALA A 216 15.58 -1.97 2.75
N ASP A 217 14.39 -1.57 2.28
CA ASP A 217 13.47 -0.73 3.06
C ASP A 217 12.71 -1.57 4.10
N ALA A 218 12.59 -2.89 3.88
CA ALA A 218 12.05 -3.85 4.83
C ALA A 218 12.69 -5.23 4.65
N TYR A 219 12.91 -5.93 5.78
CA TYR A 219 13.35 -7.32 5.85
C TYR A 219 12.26 -8.13 6.54
N ILE A 220 11.75 -9.16 5.89
CA ILE A 220 10.67 -10.02 6.39
C ILE A 220 11.21 -11.44 6.47
N ARG A 221 11.37 -11.92 7.69
CA ARG A 221 11.79 -13.28 7.98
C ARG A 221 10.56 -14.14 8.26
N LEU A 222 10.48 -15.30 7.59
CA LEU A 222 9.35 -16.22 7.67
C LEU A 222 9.79 -17.45 8.46
N HIS A 223 9.04 -17.79 9.51
CA HIS A 223 9.22 -18.98 10.32
C HIS A 223 7.87 -19.59 10.70
N ALA A 224 7.86 -20.87 10.98
CA ALA A 224 6.77 -21.57 11.63
C ALA A 224 7.30 -22.11 12.97
N ASN A 225 6.91 -21.47 14.06
CA ASN A 225 7.36 -21.88 15.40
C ASN A 225 6.67 -23.19 15.83
N GLY A 226 7.45 -24.12 16.37
CA GLY A 226 6.93 -25.29 17.08
C GLY A 226 6.53 -24.94 18.50
N SER A 227 5.63 -25.74 19.09
CA SER A 227 5.29 -25.71 20.51
C SER A 227 5.13 -27.15 21.00
N ASP A 228 5.73 -27.46 22.15
CA ASP A 228 5.55 -28.75 22.83
C ASP A 228 4.26 -28.80 23.64
N SER A 229 3.53 -27.69 23.73
CA SER A 229 2.24 -27.59 24.43
C SER A 229 1.09 -27.79 23.46
N PRO A 230 0.20 -28.79 23.71
CA PRO A 230 -1.06 -28.86 22.96
C PRO A 230 -1.91 -27.61 23.29
N TYR A 231 -2.62 -27.12 22.31
CA TYR A 231 -3.52 -25.97 22.46
C TYR A 231 -4.71 -26.29 23.37
#